data_edc12076d02bb981741f26945a3db94c
#
_entry.id   edc12076d02bb981741f26945a3db94c
#
_cell.length_a   1.000
_cell.length_b   1.000
_cell.length_c   1.000
_cell.angle_alpha   90.00
_cell.angle_beta   90.00
_cell.angle_gamma   90.00
#
_symmetry.space_group_name_H-M   'P 1'
#
loop_
_entity.id
_entity.type
_entity.pdbx_description
1 polymer ?
#
loop_
_entity_poly.entity_id
_entity_poly.type
_entity_poly.pdbx_seq_one_letter_code
_entity_poly.pdbx_strand_id
1 'polypeptide(L)'
;NAVENIAISCELIRSHVLHLSTDFVFDGTAGPYKENDQPNPLHFYAESKLKSEEIIKKNLTNWSIARTIIIYGITDNMSRSNIVLWAKGEIGKGNTINVVKDQYRSPTLAEDLAKGCISIIDKSAYGLYHLSGPKTYSILDLVYQVADFYNLDKSLINPVFSASLK
;
A
#
# COMPACT_ATOMS: atom_id res chain seq x y z
N ASN A 1 -19.74 -4.17 -13.11
CA ASN A 1 -18.76 -3.44 -12.26
C ASN A 1 -17.53 -3.10 -13.11
N ALA A 2 -16.83 -1.99 -12.80
CA ALA A 2 -15.76 -1.49 -13.67
C ALA A 2 -14.62 -2.52 -13.88
N VAL A 3 -14.16 -3.16 -12.80
CA VAL A 3 -13.10 -4.18 -12.90
C VAL A 3 -13.52 -5.38 -13.75
N GLU A 4 -14.76 -5.81 -13.62
CA GLU A 4 -15.31 -6.92 -14.41
C GLU A 4 -15.39 -6.58 -15.89
N ASN A 5 -15.87 -5.39 -16.24
CA ASN A 5 -15.94 -4.93 -17.63
C ASN A 5 -14.55 -4.84 -18.27
N ILE A 6 -13.55 -4.32 -17.52
CA ILE A 6 -12.15 -4.30 -17.97
C ILE A 6 -11.63 -5.72 -18.18
N ALA A 7 -11.84 -6.61 -17.20
CA ALA A 7 -11.37 -8.00 -17.30
C ALA A 7 -11.95 -8.72 -18.53
N ILE A 8 -13.25 -8.63 -18.75
CA ILE A 8 -13.91 -9.23 -19.92
C ILE A 8 -13.33 -8.67 -21.23
N SER A 9 -13.19 -7.34 -21.32
CA SER A 9 -12.66 -6.69 -22.54
C SER A 9 -11.21 -7.09 -22.82
N CYS A 10 -10.37 -7.16 -21.77
CA CYS A 10 -8.97 -7.55 -21.90
C CYS A 10 -8.82 -9.04 -22.25
N GLU A 11 -9.68 -9.93 -21.74
CA GLU A 11 -9.67 -11.34 -22.12
C GLU A 11 -10.00 -11.56 -23.59
N LEU A 12 -10.95 -10.82 -24.17
CA LEU A 12 -11.30 -10.90 -25.59
C LEU A 12 -10.11 -10.65 -26.52
N ILE A 13 -9.19 -9.78 -26.13
CA ILE A 13 -7.98 -9.46 -26.89
C ILE A 13 -6.71 -10.12 -26.31
N ARG A 14 -6.87 -11.02 -25.34
CA ARG A 14 -5.80 -11.73 -24.63
C ARG A 14 -4.71 -10.80 -24.06
N SER A 15 -5.10 -9.62 -23.59
CA SER A 15 -4.18 -8.64 -23.00
C SER A 15 -3.75 -9.06 -21.61
N HIS A 16 -2.49 -8.78 -21.26
CA HIS A 16 -2.01 -8.90 -19.88
C HIS A 16 -2.55 -7.75 -19.04
N VAL A 17 -3.21 -8.06 -17.93
CA VAL A 17 -3.72 -7.07 -16.98
C VAL A 17 -2.93 -7.16 -15.68
N LEU A 18 -2.30 -6.06 -15.28
CA LEU A 18 -1.73 -5.90 -13.95
C LEU A 18 -2.69 -5.07 -13.09
N HIS A 19 -3.24 -5.69 -12.03
CA HIS A 19 -4.14 -5.05 -11.08
C HIS A 19 -3.43 -4.69 -9.78
N LEU A 20 -3.46 -3.41 -9.39
CA LEU A 20 -2.94 -2.99 -8.09
C LEU A 20 -3.96 -3.28 -6.98
N SER A 21 -3.54 -4.03 -5.98
CA SER A 21 -4.30 -4.35 -4.78
C SER A 21 -3.61 -3.79 -3.52
N THR A 22 -3.98 -4.25 -2.35
CA THR A 22 -3.59 -3.69 -1.06
C THR A 22 -3.27 -4.78 -0.03
N ASP A 23 -2.41 -4.46 0.94
CA ASP A 23 -2.16 -5.23 2.16
C ASP A 23 -3.40 -5.35 3.07
N PHE A 24 -4.33 -4.40 2.96
CA PHE A 24 -5.58 -4.43 3.75
C PHE A 24 -6.49 -5.63 3.47
N VAL A 25 -6.19 -6.45 2.45
CA VAL A 25 -6.86 -7.75 2.28
C VAL A 25 -6.60 -8.70 3.45
N PHE A 26 -5.59 -8.44 4.28
CA PHE A 26 -5.29 -9.16 5.51
C PHE A 26 -5.74 -8.40 6.75
N ASP A 27 -5.98 -9.12 7.84
CA ASP A 27 -6.44 -8.55 9.12
C ASP A 27 -5.32 -7.93 9.99
N GLY A 28 -4.06 -8.21 9.68
CA GLY A 28 -2.91 -7.69 10.41
C GLY A 28 -2.57 -8.47 11.70
N THR A 29 -3.19 -9.62 11.97
CA THR A 29 -3.01 -10.35 13.24
C THR A 29 -1.82 -11.31 13.24
N ALA A 30 -1.34 -11.75 12.07
CA ALA A 30 -0.35 -12.81 11.91
C ALA A 30 0.78 -12.49 10.90
N GLY A 31 1.07 -11.21 10.65
CA GLY A 31 2.14 -10.80 9.73
C GLY A 31 3.55 -11.24 10.19
N PRO A 32 4.53 -11.25 9.28
CA PRO A 32 4.41 -10.87 7.87
C PRO A 32 3.68 -11.92 7.02
N TYR A 33 2.76 -11.44 6.16
CA TYR A 33 1.98 -12.31 5.28
C TYR A 33 2.70 -12.61 3.96
N LYS A 34 2.44 -13.81 3.42
CA LYS A 34 2.86 -14.26 2.10
C LYS A 34 1.70 -14.18 1.10
N GLU A 35 2.00 -14.25 -0.18
CA GLU A 35 1.01 -14.19 -1.25
C GLU A 35 -0.08 -15.27 -1.12
N ASN A 36 0.28 -16.47 -0.63
CA ASN A 36 -0.64 -17.61 -0.48
C ASN A 36 -1.39 -17.64 0.85
N ASP A 37 -1.14 -16.69 1.76
CA ASP A 37 -1.86 -16.62 3.01
C ASP A 37 -3.33 -16.22 2.77
N GLN A 38 -4.22 -16.76 3.61
CA GLN A 38 -5.65 -16.54 3.49
C GLN A 38 -6.01 -15.09 3.80
N PRO A 39 -6.64 -14.35 2.87
CA PRO A 39 -7.15 -13.01 3.14
C PRO A 39 -8.28 -13.01 4.19
N ASN A 40 -8.31 -11.97 5.01
CA ASN A 40 -9.36 -11.70 5.99
C ASN A 40 -9.60 -10.19 6.09
N PRO A 41 -10.28 -9.55 5.12
CA PRO A 41 -10.49 -8.11 5.09
C PRO A 41 -11.43 -7.66 6.22
N LEU A 42 -11.09 -6.54 6.89
CA LEU A 42 -11.83 -6.05 8.06
C LEU A 42 -12.77 -4.87 7.77
N HIS A 43 -12.77 -4.33 6.55
CA HIS A 43 -13.59 -3.16 6.19
C HIS A 43 -13.91 -3.13 4.69
N PHE A 44 -14.93 -2.36 4.34
CA PHE A 44 -15.51 -2.30 2.99
C PHE A 44 -14.47 -2.05 1.86
N TYR A 45 -13.50 -1.16 2.05
CA TYR A 45 -12.45 -0.94 1.06
C TYR A 45 -11.64 -2.22 0.81
N ALA A 46 -11.21 -2.90 1.88
CA ALA A 46 -10.45 -4.14 1.80
C ALA A 46 -11.24 -5.26 1.11
N GLU A 47 -12.52 -5.42 1.48
CA GLU A 47 -13.45 -6.36 0.84
C GLU A 47 -13.61 -6.06 -0.65
N SER A 48 -13.77 -4.78 -1.02
CA SER A 48 -13.93 -4.37 -2.42
C SER A 48 -12.67 -4.65 -3.24
N LYS A 49 -11.48 -4.50 -2.65
CA LYS A 49 -10.20 -4.83 -3.29
C LYS A 49 -10.03 -6.34 -3.44
N LEU A 50 -10.33 -7.13 -2.41
CA LEU A 50 -10.30 -8.59 -2.49
C LEU A 50 -11.26 -9.11 -3.56
N LYS A 51 -12.48 -8.58 -3.62
CA LYS A 51 -13.45 -8.93 -4.67
C LYS A 51 -12.96 -8.57 -6.06
N SER A 52 -12.21 -7.49 -6.19
CA SER A 52 -11.57 -7.13 -7.47
C SER A 52 -10.51 -8.16 -7.88
N GLU A 53 -9.70 -8.65 -6.92
CA GLU A 53 -8.74 -9.75 -7.18
C GLU A 53 -9.45 -11.02 -7.66
N GLU A 54 -10.56 -11.40 -7.03
CA GLU A 54 -11.37 -12.57 -7.40
C GLU A 54 -11.93 -12.45 -8.82
N ILE A 55 -12.44 -11.25 -9.17
CA ILE A 55 -12.95 -10.98 -10.53
C ILE A 55 -11.84 -11.11 -11.57
N ILE A 56 -10.66 -10.55 -11.30
CA ILE A 56 -9.49 -10.66 -12.20
C ILE A 56 -9.11 -12.13 -12.40
N LYS A 57 -8.92 -12.88 -11.31
CA LYS A 57 -8.56 -14.32 -11.35
C LYS A 57 -9.59 -15.17 -12.10
N LYS A 58 -10.88 -14.82 -11.97
CA LYS A 58 -11.98 -15.58 -12.60
C LYS A 58 -12.12 -15.33 -14.10
N ASN A 59 -11.87 -14.10 -14.55
CA ASN A 59 -12.25 -13.65 -15.90
C ASN A 59 -11.06 -13.44 -16.84
N LEU A 60 -9.83 -13.58 -16.36
CA LEU A 60 -8.62 -13.38 -17.16
C LEU A 60 -7.70 -14.61 -17.13
N THR A 61 -7.16 -14.96 -18.27
CA THR A 61 -6.06 -15.93 -18.39
C THR A 61 -4.71 -15.29 -18.09
N ASN A 62 -4.47 -14.09 -18.65
CA ASN A 62 -3.21 -13.37 -18.55
C ASN A 62 -3.34 -12.24 -17.52
N TRP A 63 -3.13 -12.55 -16.24
CA TRP A 63 -3.27 -11.57 -15.17
C TRP A 63 -2.10 -11.57 -14.20
N SER A 64 -1.84 -10.40 -13.63
CA SER A 64 -1.00 -10.22 -12.45
C SER A 64 -1.70 -9.31 -11.45
N ILE A 65 -1.53 -9.60 -10.18
CA ILE A 65 -2.03 -8.77 -9.08
C ILE A 65 -0.84 -8.38 -8.23
N ALA A 66 -0.66 -7.08 -8.00
CA ALA A 66 0.37 -6.53 -7.13
C ALA A 66 -0.29 -5.91 -5.88
N ARG A 67 -0.19 -6.60 -4.74
CA ARG A 67 -0.55 -6.03 -3.44
C ARG A 67 0.57 -5.13 -2.97
N THR A 68 0.25 -3.90 -2.63
CA THR A 68 1.20 -2.91 -2.14
C THR A 68 0.73 -2.27 -0.84
N ILE A 69 1.62 -1.52 -0.18
CA ILE A 69 1.37 -0.98 1.16
C ILE A 69 2.01 0.41 1.28
N ILE A 70 1.29 1.35 1.89
CA ILE A 70 1.74 2.74 2.18
C ILE A 70 2.64 3.29 1.08
N ILE A 71 2.05 3.66 -0.04
CA ILE A 71 2.77 4.29 -1.13
C ILE A 71 3.13 5.72 -0.73
N TYR A 72 4.41 6.09 -0.91
CA TYR A 72 4.88 7.45 -0.72
C TYR A 72 5.70 7.91 -1.94
N GLY A 73 5.78 9.20 -2.13
CA GLY A 73 6.46 9.85 -3.25
C GLY A 73 5.99 11.28 -3.41
N ILE A 74 6.56 11.99 -4.34
CA ILE A 74 6.20 13.38 -4.67
C ILE A 74 5.93 13.43 -6.17
N THR A 75 4.84 14.07 -6.55
CA THR A 75 4.52 14.40 -7.94
C THR A 75 3.91 15.78 -8.00
N ASP A 76 3.94 16.41 -9.17
CA ASP A 76 3.31 17.69 -9.39
C ASP A 76 1.79 17.61 -9.19
N ASN A 77 1.21 18.64 -8.57
CA ASN A 77 -0.24 18.76 -8.33
C ASN A 77 -0.87 17.60 -7.53
N MET A 78 -0.18 17.10 -6.50
CA MET A 78 -0.74 16.07 -5.61
C MET A 78 -2.06 16.52 -4.96
N SER A 79 -3.13 15.79 -5.21
CA SER A 79 -4.44 16.01 -4.58
C SER A 79 -4.54 15.45 -3.16
N ARG A 80 -3.64 14.55 -2.76
CA ARG A 80 -3.60 13.92 -1.44
C ARG A 80 -2.18 13.86 -0.91
N SER A 81 -2.04 14.04 0.41
CA SER A 81 -0.76 13.86 1.11
C SER A 81 -0.50 12.37 1.35
N ASN A 82 0.75 12.02 1.59
CA ASN A 82 1.18 10.72 2.11
C ASN A 82 1.78 10.89 3.50
N ILE A 83 2.08 9.79 4.18
CA ILE A 83 2.56 9.83 5.58
C ILE A 83 3.85 10.64 5.75
N VAL A 84 4.75 10.61 4.77
CA VAL A 84 6.03 11.35 4.80
C VAL A 84 5.77 12.85 4.73
N LEU A 85 4.98 13.27 3.74
CA LEU A 85 4.64 14.69 3.55
C LEU A 85 3.75 15.23 4.65
N TRP A 86 2.83 14.41 5.16
CA TRP A 86 2.00 14.76 6.30
C TRP A 86 2.85 15.03 7.55
N ALA A 87 3.71 14.09 7.94
CA ALA A 87 4.56 14.25 9.11
C ALA A 87 5.50 15.45 8.97
N LYS A 88 6.17 15.60 7.81
CA LYS A 88 6.99 16.76 7.50
C LYS A 88 6.21 18.08 7.64
N GLY A 89 5.00 18.12 7.08
CA GLY A 89 4.18 19.33 7.05
C GLY A 89 3.66 19.73 8.43
N GLU A 90 3.16 18.79 9.21
CA GLU A 90 2.59 19.08 10.54
C GLU A 90 3.67 19.44 11.56
N ILE A 91 4.73 18.63 11.65
CA ILE A 91 5.85 18.91 12.57
C ILE A 91 6.55 20.22 12.18
N GLY A 92 6.74 20.46 10.88
CA GLY A 92 7.36 21.70 10.39
C GLY A 92 6.56 22.98 10.67
N LYS A 93 5.24 22.88 10.93
CA LYS A 93 4.38 23.97 11.41
C LYS A 93 4.41 24.13 12.94
N GLY A 94 5.08 23.25 13.67
CA GLY A 94 5.08 23.21 15.13
C GLY A 94 3.87 22.48 15.72
N ASN A 95 3.10 21.73 14.94
CA ASN A 95 1.96 20.97 15.42
C ASN A 95 2.40 19.67 16.09
N THR A 96 1.81 19.34 17.24
CA THR A 96 1.95 18.02 17.86
C THR A 96 1.11 17.00 17.09
N ILE A 97 1.67 15.83 16.79
CA ILE A 97 1.00 14.73 16.09
C ILE A 97 0.95 13.46 16.93
N ASN A 98 -0.20 12.78 16.92
CA ASN A 98 -0.35 11.45 17.52
C ASN A 98 0.02 10.39 16.49
N VAL A 99 0.98 9.53 16.82
CA VAL A 99 1.50 8.50 15.91
C VAL A 99 1.42 7.13 16.56
N VAL A 100 0.77 6.18 15.85
CA VAL A 100 0.62 4.81 16.34
C VAL A 100 1.96 4.09 16.37
N LYS A 101 2.26 3.38 17.47
CA LYS A 101 3.50 2.66 17.69
C LYS A 101 3.40 1.14 17.54
N ASP A 102 2.19 0.62 17.45
CA ASP A 102 1.85 -0.80 17.41
C ASP A 102 1.36 -1.28 16.03
N GLN A 103 1.55 -0.47 14.98
CA GLN A 103 1.30 -0.87 13.60
C GLN A 103 2.59 -0.91 12.81
N TYR A 104 2.82 -2.00 12.09
CA TYR A 104 4.03 -2.23 11.29
C TYR A 104 3.69 -2.27 9.81
N ARG A 105 4.50 -1.63 8.98
CA ARG A 105 4.29 -1.52 7.53
C ARG A 105 5.64 -1.48 6.80
N SER A 106 5.61 -1.87 5.51
CA SER A 106 6.75 -1.78 4.59
C SER A 106 6.51 -0.68 3.55
N PRO A 107 6.81 0.59 3.87
CA PRO A 107 6.51 1.71 2.98
C PRO A 107 7.11 1.53 1.60
N THR A 108 6.36 1.86 0.56
CA THR A 108 6.70 1.61 -0.85
C THR A 108 6.91 2.93 -1.57
N LEU A 109 8.10 3.16 -2.11
CA LEU A 109 8.35 4.32 -2.97
C LEU A 109 7.58 4.15 -4.29
N ALA A 110 6.86 5.18 -4.72
CA ALA A 110 6.01 5.12 -5.91
C ALA A 110 6.79 4.75 -7.19
N GLU A 111 7.99 5.29 -7.35
CA GLU A 111 8.88 4.99 -8.47
C GLU A 111 9.33 3.53 -8.47
N ASP A 112 9.60 2.94 -7.31
CA ASP A 112 10.00 1.54 -7.21
C ASP A 112 8.82 0.60 -7.44
N LEU A 113 7.62 0.97 -6.97
CA LEU A 113 6.38 0.27 -7.31
C LEU A 113 6.15 0.27 -8.83
N ALA A 114 6.31 1.43 -9.48
CA ALA A 114 6.16 1.54 -10.93
C ALA A 114 7.16 0.66 -11.69
N LYS A 115 8.44 0.66 -11.29
CA LYS A 115 9.47 -0.23 -11.87
C LYS A 115 9.11 -1.70 -11.68
N GLY A 116 8.60 -2.08 -10.49
CA GLY A 116 8.13 -3.43 -10.21
C GLY A 116 6.97 -3.83 -11.12
N CYS A 117 5.99 -2.95 -11.30
CA CYS A 117 4.87 -3.16 -12.21
C CYS A 117 5.31 -3.36 -13.66
N ILE A 118 6.20 -2.49 -14.16
CA ILE A 118 6.78 -2.60 -15.51
C ILE A 118 7.51 -3.94 -15.66
N SER A 119 8.33 -4.32 -14.67
CA SER A 119 9.07 -5.59 -14.71
C SER A 119 8.14 -6.83 -14.75
N ILE A 120 6.99 -6.79 -14.07
CA ILE A 120 5.98 -7.85 -14.13
C ILE A 120 5.41 -7.97 -15.56
N ILE A 121 5.08 -6.84 -16.17
CA ILE A 121 4.52 -6.82 -17.54
C ILE A 121 5.56 -7.27 -18.56
N ASP A 122 6.76 -6.71 -18.54
CA ASP A 122 7.83 -7.01 -19.51
C ASP A 122 8.25 -8.49 -19.49
N LYS A 123 8.20 -9.10 -18.29
CA LYS A 123 8.53 -10.53 -18.13
C LYS A 123 7.34 -11.46 -18.33
N SER A 124 6.15 -10.95 -18.60
CA SER A 124 4.90 -11.72 -18.62
C SER A 124 4.76 -12.58 -17.34
N ALA A 125 5.10 -12.00 -16.19
CA ALA A 125 5.10 -12.68 -14.90
C ALA A 125 3.67 -12.71 -14.34
N TYR A 126 2.94 -13.75 -14.67
CA TYR A 126 1.55 -13.96 -14.23
C TYR A 126 1.49 -14.39 -12.77
N GLY A 127 0.41 -14.02 -12.06
CA GLY A 127 0.13 -14.43 -10.71
C GLY A 127 0.01 -13.29 -9.71
N LEU A 128 0.08 -13.63 -8.43
CA LEU A 128 -0.07 -12.72 -7.30
C LEU A 128 1.29 -12.39 -6.70
N TYR A 129 1.55 -11.12 -6.46
CA TYR A 129 2.81 -10.60 -5.92
C TYR A 129 2.57 -9.61 -4.80
N HIS A 130 3.44 -9.64 -3.78
CA HIS A 130 3.58 -8.54 -2.83
C HIS A 130 4.68 -7.59 -3.32
N LEU A 131 4.30 -6.38 -3.73
CA LEU A 131 5.23 -5.31 -4.12
C LEU A 131 5.28 -4.25 -3.03
N SER A 132 6.29 -4.31 -2.18
CA SER A 132 6.48 -3.39 -1.06
C SER A 132 7.94 -3.00 -0.87
N GLY A 133 8.17 -1.98 -0.06
CA GLY A 133 9.53 -1.62 0.36
C GLY A 133 10.21 -2.80 1.11
N PRO A 134 11.54 -2.89 1.06
CA PRO A 134 12.29 -4.06 1.56
C PRO A 134 12.39 -4.13 3.10
N LYS A 135 12.01 -3.06 3.79
CA LYS A 135 12.10 -2.96 5.26
C LYS A 135 10.76 -2.67 5.88
N THR A 136 10.49 -3.34 7.00
CA THR A 136 9.32 -3.10 7.83
C THR A 136 9.69 -2.13 8.96
N TYR A 137 8.81 -1.15 9.20
CA TYR A 137 8.91 -0.17 10.26
C TYR A 137 7.61 -0.13 11.06
N SER A 138 7.69 0.21 12.35
CA SER A 138 6.51 0.77 12.99
C SER A 138 6.16 2.12 12.34
N ILE A 139 4.89 2.52 12.37
CA ILE A 139 4.51 3.85 11.87
C ILE A 139 5.25 4.94 12.65
N LEU A 140 5.48 4.74 13.95
CA LEU A 140 6.26 5.64 14.79
C LEU A 140 7.71 5.76 14.31
N ASP A 141 8.40 4.63 14.05
CA ASP A 141 9.78 4.65 13.58
C ASP A 141 9.90 5.33 12.21
N LEU A 142 8.92 5.10 11.32
CA LEU A 142 8.87 5.78 10.03
C LEU A 142 8.78 7.30 10.20
N VAL A 143 7.91 7.78 11.10
CA VAL A 143 7.76 9.21 11.37
C VAL A 143 9.02 9.79 12.04
N TYR A 144 9.67 9.05 12.94
CA TYR A 144 10.96 9.46 13.48
C TYR A 144 12.04 9.60 12.41
N GLN A 145 12.12 8.69 11.45
CA GLN A 145 13.05 8.82 10.32
C GLN A 145 12.77 10.05 9.46
N VAL A 146 11.50 10.38 9.24
CA VAL A 146 11.12 11.63 8.55
C VAL A 146 11.60 12.83 9.34
N ALA A 147 11.39 12.85 10.66
CA ALA A 147 11.84 13.95 11.52
C ALA A 147 13.37 14.09 11.51
N ASP A 148 14.11 12.97 11.57
CA ASP A 148 15.58 12.97 11.48
C ASP A 148 16.08 13.53 10.16
N PHE A 149 15.51 13.05 9.06
CA PHE A 149 15.93 13.46 7.71
C PHE A 149 15.74 14.95 7.44
N TYR A 150 14.65 15.55 7.98
CA TYR A 150 14.33 16.96 7.80
C TYR A 150 14.74 17.85 8.97
N ASN A 151 15.46 17.33 10.00
CA ASN A 151 15.85 18.02 11.21
C ASN A 151 14.67 18.69 11.94
N LEU A 152 13.57 17.93 12.10
CA LEU A 152 12.35 18.40 12.76
C LEU A 152 12.35 18.04 14.25
N ASP A 153 11.56 18.81 15.04
CA ASP A 153 11.45 18.62 16.48
C ASP A 153 10.66 17.33 16.82
N LYS A 154 11.36 16.30 17.27
CA LYS A 154 10.77 15.03 17.70
C LYS A 154 9.91 15.12 18.96
N SER A 155 10.04 16.18 19.76
CA SER A 155 9.20 16.38 20.95
C SER A 155 7.72 16.60 20.59
N LEU A 156 7.43 16.95 19.33
CA LEU A 156 6.09 17.11 18.79
C LEU A 156 5.44 15.77 18.36
N ILE A 157 6.18 14.66 18.42
CA ILE A 157 5.66 13.33 18.07
C ILE A 157 5.20 12.64 19.36
N ASN A 158 3.88 12.45 19.50
CA ASN A 158 3.27 11.78 20.64
C ASN A 158 2.95 10.30 20.28
N PRO A 159 3.67 9.31 20.83
CA PRO A 159 3.41 7.90 20.59
C PRO A 159 2.10 7.44 21.25
N VAL A 160 1.21 6.82 20.46
CA VAL A 160 -0.07 6.31 20.95
C VAL A 160 -0.27 4.83 20.52
N PHE A 161 -1.16 4.11 21.19
CA PHE A 161 -1.62 2.82 20.71
C PHE A 161 -2.80 2.97 19.76
N SER A 162 -2.93 2.09 18.76
CA SER A 162 -4.04 2.08 17.79
C SER A 162 -5.41 2.08 18.50
N ALA A 163 -5.54 1.35 19.60
CA ALA A 163 -6.77 1.28 20.39
C ALA A 163 -7.22 2.63 20.98
N SER A 164 -6.32 3.63 21.08
CA SER A 164 -6.63 4.97 21.59
C SER A 164 -7.14 5.95 20.53
N LEU A 165 -7.07 5.58 19.25
CA LEU A 165 -7.55 6.38 18.12
C LEU A 165 -8.95 5.91 17.68
N LYS A 166 -9.91 6.02 18.58
CA LYS A 166 -11.33 5.72 18.29
C LYS A 166 -12.06 6.96 17.81
#